data_295934ea4930c7648954cacd20c9717a
#
_entry.id   295934ea4930c7648954cacd20c9717a
#
_cell.length_a   1.000
_cell.length_b   1.000
_cell.length_c   1.000
_cell.angle_alpha   90.00
_cell.angle_beta   90.00
_cell.angle_gamma   90.00
#
_symmetry.space_group_name_H-M   'P 1'
#
loop_
_entity.id
_entity.type
_entity.pdbx_description
1 polymer ?
#
loop_
_entity_poly.entity_id
_entity_poly.type
_entity_poly.pdbx_seq_one_letter_code
_entity_poly.pdbx_strand_id
1 'polypeptide(L)'
;MSANIAIGIQDFSTLIENHYFYVDKTDFIKEWWDCGDSVTLITRPRRFGKTLTMSMVEQFFSVEYSGRSDLFEDLKIWEDKKYRNIQGTYPVISLSFANVKEPTYQLAEKKICELIAQLYVKYDFITESGKLRDTEVKLYKKIMTDMELSLIHISEPTRPLYI
;
A
#
# COMPACT_ATOMS: atom_id res chain seq x y z
N MET A 1 -27.70 -4.20 -16.94
CA MET A 1 -26.46 -4.23 -17.76
C MET A 1 -25.64 -5.41 -17.28
N SER A 2 -25.09 -6.26 -18.18
CA SER A 2 -24.20 -7.35 -17.78
C SER A 2 -22.86 -6.74 -17.40
N ALA A 3 -22.43 -6.87 -16.15
CA ALA A 3 -21.12 -6.43 -15.72
C ALA A 3 -20.05 -7.34 -16.36
N ASN A 4 -19.02 -6.74 -16.96
CA ASN A 4 -17.91 -7.48 -17.54
C ASN A 4 -17.06 -8.09 -16.43
N ILE A 5 -16.67 -9.36 -16.62
CA ILE A 5 -15.73 -10.02 -15.71
C ILE A 5 -14.32 -9.66 -16.14
N ALA A 6 -13.60 -8.94 -15.28
CA ALA A 6 -12.21 -8.61 -15.51
C ALA A 6 -11.27 -9.60 -14.81
N ILE A 7 -10.27 -10.10 -15.55
CA ILE A 7 -9.27 -11.04 -15.03
C ILE A 7 -7.97 -10.28 -14.77
N GLY A 8 -7.39 -10.49 -13.57
CA GLY A 8 -6.06 -9.96 -13.23
C GLY A 8 -6.03 -8.55 -12.64
N ILE A 9 -7.16 -7.91 -12.43
CA ILE A 9 -7.23 -6.60 -11.74
C ILE A 9 -6.85 -6.82 -10.26
N GLN A 10 -5.93 -6.01 -9.80
CA GLN A 10 -5.40 -6.02 -8.43
C GLN A 10 -5.76 -4.76 -7.66
N ASP A 11 -6.11 -3.70 -8.36
CA ASP A 11 -6.47 -2.42 -7.79
C ASP A 11 -8.00 -2.29 -7.68
N PHE A 12 -8.46 -1.89 -6.48
CA PHE A 12 -9.88 -1.83 -6.16
C PHE A 12 -10.57 -0.66 -6.87
N SER A 13 -9.95 0.54 -6.92
CA SER A 13 -10.53 1.69 -7.61
C SER A 13 -10.73 1.41 -9.09
N THR A 14 -9.73 0.82 -9.74
CA THR A 14 -9.83 0.41 -11.16
C THR A 14 -11.01 -0.54 -11.40
N LEU A 15 -11.28 -1.44 -10.45
CA LEU A 15 -12.38 -2.39 -10.58
C LEU A 15 -13.75 -1.70 -10.49
N ILE A 16 -13.92 -0.79 -9.53
CA ILE A 16 -15.19 -0.08 -9.31
C ILE A 16 -15.44 0.96 -10.41
N GLU A 17 -14.45 1.79 -10.74
CA GLU A 17 -14.57 2.85 -11.75
C GLU A 17 -14.94 2.33 -13.14
N ASN A 18 -14.45 1.16 -13.51
CA ASN A 18 -14.76 0.53 -14.78
C ASN A 18 -16.03 -0.36 -14.73
N HIS A 19 -16.75 -0.35 -13.62
CA HIS A 19 -17.98 -1.13 -13.43
C HIS A 19 -17.83 -2.62 -13.72
N TYR A 20 -16.68 -3.19 -13.37
CA TYR A 20 -16.45 -4.63 -13.50
C TYR A 20 -17.25 -5.40 -12.45
N PHE A 21 -17.54 -6.66 -12.74
CA PHE A 21 -18.21 -7.52 -11.80
C PHE A 21 -17.39 -7.69 -10.53
N TYR A 22 -17.96 -7.26 -9.41
CA TYR A 22 -17.36 -7.37 -8.10
C TYR A 22 -18.27 -8.13 -7.13
N VAL A 23 -17.73 -9.12 -6.45
CA VAL A 23 -18.39 -9.75 -5.31
C VAL A 23 -18.03 -8.93 -4.08
N ASP A 24 -19.00 -8.23 -3.50
CA ASP A 24 -18.78 -7.39 -2.35
C ASP A 24 -18.20 -8.16 -1.16
N LYS A 25 -17.03 -7.74 -0.71
CA LYS A 25 -16.29 -8.27 0.43
C LYS A 25 -16.04 -7.23 1.51
N THR A 26 -16.75 -6.12 1.47
CA THR A 26 -16.56 -5.02 2.42
C THR A 26 -16.98 -5.38 3.84
N ASP A 27 -17.76 -6.44 4.02
CA ASP A 27 -18.02 -7.01 5.35
C ASP A 27 -16.73 -7.41 6.08
N PHE A 28 -15.67 -7.79 5.32
CA PHE A 28 -14.34 -8.04 5.89
C PHE A 28 -13.78 -6.82 6.64
N ILE A 29 -13.99 -5.61 6.13
CA ILE A 29 -13.53 -4.37 6.80
C ILE A 29 -14.27 -4.19 8.12
N LYS A 30 -15.60 -4.44 8.15
CA LYS A 30 -16.42 -4.34 9.37
C LYS A 30 -15.94 -5.31 10.43
N GLU A 31 -15.83 -6.59 10.07
CA GLU A 31 -15.39 -7.65 10.97
C GLU A 31 -13.98 -7.36 11.52
N TRP A 32 -13.04 -7.00 10.64
CA TRP A 32 -11.68 -6.71 11.03
C TRP A 32 -11.58 -5.50 11.96
N TRP A 33 -12.31 -4.44 11.66
CA TRP A 33 -12.34 -3.24 12.49
C TRP A 33 -12.94 -3.50 13.87
N ASP A 34 -14.02 -4.25 13.92
CA ASP A 34 -14.74 -4.51 15.17
C ASP A 34 -14.02 -5.54 16.04
N CYS A 35 -13.29 -6.49 15.47
CA CYS A 35 -12.43 -7.41 16.22
C CYS A 35 -11.29 -6.68 16.94
N GLY A 36 -10.78 -5.57 16.41
CA GLY A 36 -9.66 -4.83 17.00
C GLY A 36 -8.35 -5.60 17.04
N ASP A 37 -8.17 -6.57 16.13
CA ASP A 37 -6.96 -7.38 16.05
C ASP A 37 -5.74 -6.54 15.70
N SER A 38 -4.68 -6.66 16.47
CA SER A 38 -3.41 -5.98 16.19
C SER A 38 -2.64 -6.58 14.99
N VAL A 39 -2.89 -7.84 14.68
CA VAL A 39 -2.28 -8.56 13.56
C VAL A 39 -3.30 -9.48 12.91
N THR A 40 -3.45 -9.37 11.60
CA THR A 40 -4.36 -10.24 10.84
C THR A 40 -3.62 -10.88 9.67
N LEU A 41 -3.70 -12.20 9.57
CA LEU A 41 -3.11 -12.98 8.50
C LEU A 41 -4.18 -13.51 7.55
N ILE A 42 -4.16 -13.08 6.29
CA ILE A 42 -5.07 -13.57 5.25
C ILE A 42 -4.43 -14.73 4.49
N THR A 43 -4.76 -15.96 4.89
CA THR A 43 -4.28 -17.20 4.26
C THR A 43 -5.34 -17.73 3.28
N ARG A 44 -5.22 -17.36 2.01
CA ARG A 44 -6.10 -17.88 0.94
C ARG A 44 -5.27 -18.37 -0.25
N PRO A 45 -5.75 -19.36 -1.01
CA PRO A 45 -5.08 -19.81 -2.24
C PRO A 45 -4.83 -18.66 -3.23
N ARG A 46 -3.99 -18.90 -4.23
CA ARG A 46 -3.80 -17.94 -5.33
C ARG A 46 -5.12 -17.70 -6.06
N ARG A 47 -5.33 -16.48 -6.57
CA ARG A 47 -6.54 -16.04 -7.32
C ARG A 47 -7.82 -15.88 -6.48
N PHE A 48 -7.74 -15.95 -5.15
CA PHE A 48 -8.87 -15.69 -4.25
C PHE A 48 -8.99 -14.22 -3.82
N GLY A 49 -8.40 -13.30 -4.59
CA GLY A 49 -8.57 -11.85 -4.42
C GLY A 49 -7.84 -11.25 -3.22
N LYS A 50 -6.77 -11.88 -2.68
CA LYS A 50 -5.98 -11.32 -1.56
C LYS A 50 -5.49 -9.90 -1.83
N THR A 51 -4.82 -9.70 -2.97
CA THR A 51 -4.28 -8.38 -3.35
C THR A 51 -5.40 -7.36 -3.52
N LEU A 52 -6.51 -7.75 -4.12
CA LEU A 52 -7.67 -6.88 -4.28
C LEU A 52 -8.30 -6.51 -2.92
N THR A 53 -8.38 -7.48 -1.98
CA THR A 53 -8.85 -7.20 -0.62
C THR A 53 -7.92 -6.24 0.12
N MET A 54 -6.59 -6.40 -0.03
CA MET A 54 -5.62 -5.47 0.56
C MET A 54 -5.74 -4.07 -0.05
N SER A 55 -5.89 -3.96 -1.38
CA SER A 55 -6.14 -2.69 -2.06
C SER A 55 -7.44 -2.03 -1.59
N MET A 56 -8.51 -2.81 -1.42
CA MET A 56 -9.78 -2.31 -0.87
C MET A 56 -9.62 -1.75 0.55
N VAL A 57 -8.91 -2.46 1.43
CA VAL A 57 -8.65 -2.01 2.81
C VAL A 57 -7.80 -0.74 2.82
N GLU A 58 -6.74 -0.70 2.01
CA GLU A 58 -5.90 0.48 1.85
C GLU A 58 -6.72 1.69 1.41
N GLN A 59 -7.50 1.56 0.34
CA GLN A 59 -8.30 2.65 -0.23
C GLN A 59 -9.45 3.07 0.69
N PHE A 60 -9.94 2.16 1.54
CA PHE A 60 -10.96 2.52 2.52
C PHE A 60 -10.40 3.38 3.66
N PHE A 61 -9.27 3.02 4.23
CA PHE A 61 -8.75 3.71 5.41
C PHE A 61 -7.84 4.89 5.09
N SER A 62 -7.10 4.84 3.98
CA SER A 62 -6.03 5.80 3.71
C SER A 62 -6.54 7.22 3.49
N VAL A 63 -5.88 8.18 4.14
CA VAL A 63 -6.10 9.62 3.95
C VAL A 63 -5.88 10.08 2.50
N GLU A 64 -5.13 9.32 1.70
CA GLU A 64 -4.92 9.58 0.27
C GLU A 64 -6.23 9.43 -0.53
N TYR A 65 -7.14 8.62 -0.03
CA TYR A 65 -8.46 8.38 -0.59
C TYR A 65 -9.58 9.10 0.18
N SER A 66 -9.22 10.10 1.02
CA SER A 66 -10.23 10.97 1.65
C SER A 66 -11.00 11.70 0.55
N GLY A 67 -12.31 11.63 0.55
CA GLY A 67 -13.14 12.19 -0.53
C GLY A 67 -13.41 11.24 -1.71
N ARG A 68 -12.91 9.99 -1.68
CA ARG A 68 -13.24 8.93 -2.63
C ARG A 68 -14.32 8.00 -2.08
N SER A 69 -15.36 8.58 -1.48
CA SER A 69 -16.54 7.83 -1.03
C SER A 69 -17.27 7.10 -2.16
N ASP A 70 -17.17 7.64 -3.37
CA ASP A 70 -17.71 7.08 -4.61
C ASP A 70 -17.34 5.60 -4.83
N LEU A 71 -16.17 5.17 -4.34
CA LEU A 71 -15.70 3.78 -4.45
C LEU A 71 -16.52 2.81 -3.58
N PHE A 72 -17.22 3.30 -2.56
CA PHE A 72 -17.86 2.46 -1.55
C PHE A 72 -19.38 2.68 -1.43
N GLU A 73 -19.94 3.70 -2.07
CA GLU A 73 -21.35 4.13 -1.92
C GLU A 73 -22.36 3.03 -2.25
N ASP A 74 -22.07 2.19 -3.23
CA ASP A 74 -22.93 1.09 -3.66
C ASP A 74 -22.64 -0.24 -2.94
N LEU A 75 -21.77 -0.23 -1.91
CA LEU A 75 -21.33 -1.42 -1.20
C LEU A 75 -21.90 -1.48 0.21
N LYS A 76 -22.01 -2.69 0.76
CA LYS A 76 -22.59 -2.95 2.09
C LYS A 76 -21.94 -2.16 3.24
N ILE A 77 -20.66 -1.84 3.13
CA ILE A 77 -19.98 -1.05 4.17
C ILE A 77 -20.58 0.35 4.29
N TRP A 78 -21.12 0.88 3.20
CA TRP A 78 -21.67 2.23 3.16
C TRP A 78 -23.06 2.35 3.80
N GLU A 79 -23.74 1.24 4.06
CA GLU A 79 -25.05 1.24 4.73
C GLU A 79 -24.95 1.76 6.16
N ASP A 80 -23.81 1.54 6.85
CA ASP A 80 -23.61 1.92 8.24
C ASP A 80 -22.81 3.23 8.37
N LYS A 81 -23.41 4.22 9.03
CA LYS A 81 -22.79 5.54 9.28
C LYS A 81 -21.48 5.47 10.06
N LYS A 82 -21.31 4.45 10.93
CA LYS A 82 -20.08 4.24 11.71
C LYS A 82 -18.86 4.15 10.79
N TYR A 83 -18.96 3.35 9.72
CA TYR A 83 -17.83 3.13 8.81
C TYR A 83 -17.63 4.29 7.83
N ARG A 84 -18.70 5.01 7.43
CA ARG A 84 -18.57 6.23 6.62
C ARG A 84 -17.67 7.29 7.28
N ASN A 85 -17.75 7.41 8.61
CA ASN A 85 -17.00 8.41 9.36
C ASN A 85 -15.50 8.09 9.48
N ILE A 86 -15.11 6.83 9.28
CA ILE A 86 -13.72 6.40 9.36
C ILE A 86 -13.05 6.24 8.01
N GLN A 87 -13.83 6.29 6.92
CA GLN A 87 -13.30 6.25 5.56
C GLN A 87 -12.33 7.41 5.32
N GLY A 88 -11.14 7.12 4.80
CA GLY A 88 -10.13 8.12 4.44
C GLY A 88 -9.54 8.90 5.60
N THR A 89 -9.54 8.35 6.84
CA THR A 89 -9.10 9.09 8.04
C THR A 89 -7.78 8.62 8.62
N TYR A 90 -7.22 7.51 8.14
CA TYR A 90 -5.99 6.92 8.69
C TYR A 90 -4.82 7.04 7.72
N PRO A 91 -3.59 7.33 8.19
CA PRO A 91 -2.40 7.10 7.41
C PRO A 91 -2.17 5.58 7.28
N VAL A 92 -2.18 5.07 6.05
CA VAL A 92 -2.00 3.64 5.76
C VAL A 92 -0.69 3.41 5.05
N ILE A 93 0.17 2.57 5.62
CA ILE A 93 1.40 2.12 4.98
C ILE A 93 1.10 0.82 4.24
N SER A 94 1.18 0.84 2.92
CA SER A 94 1.03 -0.32 2.07
C SER A 94 2.38 -0.70 1.48
N LEU A 95 2.78 -1.97 1.66
CA LEU A 95 4.05 -2.48 1.16
C LEU A 95 3.82 -3.82 0.45
N SER A 96 4.27 -3.91 -0.80
CA SER A 96 4.18 -5.12 -1.59
C SER A 96 5.55 -5.62 -2.02
N PHE A 97 5.86 -6.87 -1.73
CA PHE A 97 7.06 -7.57 -2.20
C PHE A 97 6.83 -8.37 -3.49
N ALA A 98 5.68 -8.19 -4.15
CA ALA A 98 5.32 -8.97 -5.34
C ALA A 98 6.33 -8.80 -6.50
N ASN A 99 7.00 -7.65 -6.57
CA ASN A 99 7.98 -7.32 -7.60
C ASN A 99 9.43 -7.60 -7.19
N VAL A 100 9.66 -8.13 -5.98
CA VAL A 100 10.99 -8.54 -5.53
C VAL A 100 11.25 -9.96 -6.05
N LYS A 101 11.83 -10.07 -7.24
CA LYS A 101 12.10 -11.34 -7.94
C LYS A 101 13.53 -11.36 -8.47
N GLU A 102 14.44 -10.89 -7.66
CA GLU A 102 15.82 -10.72 -8.05
C GLU A 102 16.60 -12.05 -7.98
N PRO A 103 17.56 -12.27 -8.90
CA PRO A 103 18.31 -13.54 -8.97
C PRO A 103 19.34 -13.70 -7.85
N THR A 104 19.73 -12.62 -7.18
CA THR A 104 20.72 -12.65 -6.09
C THR A 104 20.20 -11.97 -4.84
N TYR A 105 20.77 -12.35 -3.68
CA TYR A 105 20.43 -11.75 -2.40
C TYR A 105 20.68 -10.22 -2.40
N GLN A 106 21.84 -9.79 -2.91
CA GLN A 106 22.22 -8.37 -2.94
C GLN A 106 21.23 -7.51 -3.75
N LEU A 107 20.77 -8.02 -4.89
CA LEU A 107 19.77 -7.32 -5.69
C LEU A 107 18.41 -7.31 -5.01
N ALA A 108 18.01 -8.40 -4.34
CA ALA A 108 16.78 -8.45 -3.58
C ALA A 108 16.80 -7.47 -2.40
N GLU A 109 17.91 -7.42 -1.66
CA GLU A 109 18.11 -6.47 -0.56
C GLU A 109 18.01 -5.02 -1.05
N LYS A 110 18.71 -4.70 -2.15
CA LYS A 110 18.59 -3.40 -2.80
C LYS A 110 17.15 -3.05 -3.13
N LYS A 111 16.43 -3.98 -3.77
CA LYS A 111 15.03 -3.76 -4.16
C LYS A 111 14.12 -3.51 -2.96
N ILE A 112 14.34 -4.18 -1.85
CA ILE A 112 13.63 -3.95 -0.59
C ILE A 112 13.96 -2.55 -0.05
N CYS A 113 15.23 -2.14 -0.05
CA CYS A 113 15.64 -0.80 0.38
C CYS A 113 14.99 0.29 -0.49
N GLU A 114 14.91 0.09 -1.82
CA GLU A 114 14.20 1.00 -2.73
C GLU A 114 12.73 1.15 -2.36
N LEU A 115 12.03 0.03 -2.10
CA LEU A 115 10.62 0.05 -1.70
C LEU A 115 10.41 0.80 -0.38
N ILE A 116 11.30 0.60 0.58
CA ILE A 116 11.24 1.30 1.87
C ILE A 116 11.53 2.80 1.67
N ALA A 117 12.55 3.16 0.89
CA ALA A 117 12.86 4.55 0.59
C ALA A 117 11.68 5.29 -0.06
N GLN A 118 10.97 4.65 -0.99
CA GLN A 118 9.76 5.20 -1.60
C GLN A 118 8.65 5.47 -0.57
N LEU A 119 8.51 4.62 0.46
CA LEU A 119 7.58 4.88 1.56
C LEU A 119 7.99 6.11 2.38
N TYR A 120 9.27 6.27 2.67
CA TYR A 120 9.77 7.45 3.39
C TYR A 120 9.50 8.73 2.60
N VAL A 121 9.74 8.74 1.29
CA VAL A 121 9.42 9.88 0.42
C VAL A 121 7.92 10.18 0.43
N LYS A 122 7.09 9.15 0.30
CA LYS A 122 5.62 9.29 0.30
C LYS A 122 5.09 9.93 1.58
N TYR A 123 5.70 9.65 2.71
CA TYR A 123 5.28 10.14 4.03
C TYR A 123 6.17 11.25 4.61
N ASP A 124 6.94 11.95 3.77
CA ASP A 124 7.85 13.02 4.23
C ASP A 124 7.14 14.18 4.94
N PHE A 125 5.86 14.43 4.62
CA PHE A 125 5.02 15.40 5.33
C PHE A 125 4.95 15.18 6.86
N ILE A 126 5.27 13.97 7.33
CA ILE A 126 5.32 13.65 8.77
C ILE A 126 6.45 14.43 9.44
N THR A 127 7.56 14.67 8.74
CA THR A 127 8.71 15.42 9.27
C THR A 127 8.37 16.89 9.53
N GLU A 128 7.42 17.45 8.77
CA GLU A 128 6.96 18.83 8.88
C GLU A 128 5.76 18.98 9.83
N SER A 129 5.16 17.87 10.25
CA SER A 129 3.96 17.87 11.09
C SER A 129 4.16 18.41 12.50
N GLY A 130 5.41 18.59 12.95
CA GLY A 130 5.76 18.97 14.32
C GLY A 130 5.45 17.93 15.39
N LYS A 131 5.00 16.73 15.00
CA LYS A 131 4.65 15.65 15.93
C LYS A 131 5.85 14.75 16.27
N LEU A 132 6.89 14.77 15.44
CA LEU A 132 8.12 14.04 15.68
C LEU A 132 9.11 14.85 16.53
N ARG A 133 9.85 14.16 17.40
CA ARG A 133 10.97 14.75 18.11
C ARG A 133 12.14 15.01 17.16
N ASP A 134 12.98 15.98 17.44
CA ASP A 134 14.15 16.33 16.61
C ASP A 134 15.07 15.13 16.32
N THR A 135 15.18 14.20 17.26
CA THR A 135 15.96 12.96 17.10
C THR A 135 15.33 12.03 16.09
N GLU A 136 14.00 11.95 16.05
CA GLU A 136 13.24 11.12 15.11
C GLU A 136 13.29 11.72 13.71
N VAL A 137 13.19 13.04 13.58
CA VAL A 137 13.36 13.74 12.31
C VAL A 137 14.77 13.53 11.74
N LYS A 138 15.80 13.62 12.58
CA LYS A 138 17.19 13.35 12.17
C LYS A 138 17.37 11.91 11.71
N LEU A 139 16.79 10.95 12.44
CA LEU A 139 16.85 9.54 12.06
C LEU A 139 16.13 9.28 10.73
N TYR A 140 14.95 9.88 10.55
CA TYR A 140 14.17 9.79 9.31
C TYR A 140 14.99 10.28 8.11
N LYS A 141 15.56 11.49 8.20
CA LYS A 141 16.39 12.08 7.15
C LYS A 141 17.66 11.26 6.88
N LYS A 142 18.27 10.71 7.93
CA LYS A 142 19.45 9.84 7.78
C LYS A 142 19.09 8.56 7.02
N ILE A 143 17.98 7.91 7.33
CA ILE A 143 17.53 6.70 6.62
C ILE A 143 17.31 7.01 5.14
N MET A 144 16.66 8.12 4.81
CA MET A 144 16.48 8.54 3.41
C MET A 144 17.82 8.73 2.70
N THR A 145 18.76 9.45 3.30
CA THR A 145 20.08 9.72 2.71
C THR A 145 20.91 8.45 2.54
N ASP A 146 20.94 7.57 3.55
CA ASP A 146 21.70 6.31 3.49
C ASP A 146 21.11 5.37 2.43
N MET A 147 19.80 5.37 2.25
CA MET A 147 19.14 4.60 1.19
C MET A 147 19.41 5.19 -0.21
N GLU A 148 19.39 6.52 -0.38
CA GLU A 148 19.78 7.19 -1.64
C GLU A 148 21.24 6.90 -2.00
N LEU A 149 22.16 6.97 -1.04
CA LEU A 149 23.57 6.65 -1.27
C LEU A 149 23.78 5.19 -1.67
N SER A 150 23.04 4.27 -1.10
CA SER A 150 23.08 2.85 -1.50
C SER A 150 22.58 2.65 -2.94
N LEU A 151 21.61 3.44 -3.38
CA LEU A 151 21.08 3.44 -4.74
C LEU A 151 22.10 3.99 -5.74
N ILE A 152 22.83 5.07 -5.39
CA ILE A 152 23.84 5.71 -6.24
C ILE A 152 25.05 4.79 -6.44
N HIS A 153 25.54 4.13 -5.37
CA HIS A 153 26.71 3.25 -5.45
C HIS A 153 26.53 2.02 -6.34
N ILE A 154 25.30 1.60 -6.59
CA ILE A 154 24.99 0.42 -7.42
C ILE A 154 24.67 0.81 -8.87
N SER A 155 24.41 2.09 -9.15
CA SER A 155 24.17 2.61 -10.51
C SER A 155 25.44 2.94 -11.27
N GLU A 156 26.62 2.94 -10.64
CA GLU A 156 27.88 3.03 -11.39
C GLU A 156 28.18 1.69 -12.09
N PRO A 157 28.17 1.66 -13.43
CA PRO A 157 28.62 0.47 -14.15
C PRO A 157 30.08 0.24 -13.77
N THR A 158 30.39 -0.91 -13.21
CA THR A 158 31.76 -1.37 -13.08
C THR A 158 32.42 -1.28 -14.45
N ARG A 159 33.31 -0.29 -14.65
CA ARG A 159 34.12 -0.22 -15.85
C ARG A 159 34.91 -1.55 -15.95
N PRO A 160 34.82 -2.29 -17.05
CA PRO A 160 35.69 -3.41 -17.26
C PRO A 160 37.13 -2.90 -17.26
N LEU A 161 37.94 -3.37 -16.31
CA LEU A 161 39.38 -3.19 -16.34
C LEU A 161 39.87 -4.00 -17.53
N TYR A 162 40.15 -3.30 -18.64
CA TYR A 162 40.99 -3.88 -19.69
C TYR A 162 42.44 -3.93 -19.17
N ILE A 163 42.92 -5.16 -19.00
CA ILE A 163 44.36 -5.46 -18.91
C ILE A 163 44.88 -5.68 -20.31
#